data_f77a23158efd922b8deedaf301f4a712
#
_entry.id   f77a23158efd922b8deedaf301f4a712
#
_cell.length_a   1.000
_cell.length_b   1.000
_cell.length_c   1.000
_cell.angle_alpha   90.00
_cell.angle_beta   90.00
_cell.angle_gamma   90.00
#
_symmetry.space_group_name_H-M   'P 1'
#
loop_
_entity.id
_entity.type
_entity.pdbx_description
1 polymer ?
#
loop_
_entity_poly.entity_id
_entity_poly.type
_entity_poly.pdbx_seq_one_letter_code
_entity_poly.pdbx_strand_id
1 'polypeptide(L)'
;ANIYLDKFDKYMKKYAQDFHKGKVRHRNKDIGRLNNRVHYLKKRMKEVTDVDKLEAMREEVRNKQQQILTMPSGNDMDENFRRLNYVRYADDFLIGVIGNKAECEKIKADVTQFMQKKLKLEMSQEKTLITNAQDSAKFLGYEISVRKDYTTQKNARGETRRHRNGNVILHVSREVIKKKLLSLEAMNVKTQNGKEVWRSKGRTYLIDNEPQDIV
;
A
#
# COMPACT_ATOMS: atom_id res chain seq x y z
N ALA A 1 -22.28 -11.88 -18.36
CA ALA A 1 -20.84 -11.76 -18.04
C ALA A 1 -20.46 -12.63 -16.84
N ASN A 2 -21.12 -12.53 -15.67
CA ASN A 2 -20.68 -13.22 -14.46
C ASN A 2 -20.66 -14.77 -14.54
N ILE A 3 -21.67 -15.38 -15.16
CA ILE A 3 -21.71 -16.84 -15.35
C ILE A 3 -20.55 -17.31 -16.24
N TYR A 4 -20.23 -16.56 -17.26
CA TYR A 4 -19.15 -16.88 -18.19
C TYR A 4 -17.77 -16.77 -17.56
N LEU A 5 -17.57 -15.73 -16.76
CA LEU A 5 -16.33 -15.45 -16.04
C LEU A 5 -16.14 -16.29 -14.75
N ASP A 6 -17.15 -17.06 -14.31
CA ASP A 6 -17.00 -18.03 -13.21
C ASP A 6 -15.85 -19.03 -13.46
N LYS A 7 -15.64 -19.42 -14.73
CA LYS A 7 -14.50 -20.27 -15.11
C LYS A 7 -13.15 -19.58 -14.81
N PHE A 8 -13.09 -18.25 -15.02
CA PHE A 8 -11.91 -17.46 -14.71
C PHE A 8 -11.71 -17.34 -13.20
N ASP A 9 -12.78 -17.11 -12.44
CA ASP A 9 -12.71 -17.04 -10.98
C ASP A 9 -12.20 -18.36 -10.38
N LYS A 10 -12.68 -19.50 -10.88
CA LYS A 10 -12.21 -20.83 -10.47
C LYS A 10 -10.75 -21.07 -10.84
N TYR A 11 -10.33 -20.64 -12.04
CA TYR A 11 -8.94 -20.70 -12.46
C TYR A 11 -8.04 -19.87 -11.55
N MET A 12 -8.40 -18.60 -11.28
CA MET A 12 -7.63 -17.70 -10.43
C MET A 12 -7.55 -18.19 -8.97
N LYS A 13 -8.63 -18.77 -8.45
CA LYS A 13 -8.65 -19.36 -7.11
C LYS A 13 -7.65 -20.52 -6.99
N LYS A 14 -7.60 -21.41 -7.97
CA LYS A 14 -6.64 -22.51 -8.03
C LYS A 14 -5.22 -21.97 -8.21
N TYR A 15 -5.03 -21.06 -9.15
CA TYR A 15 -3.73 -20.41 -9.40
C TYR A 15 -3.16 -19.75 -8.15
N ALA A 16 -4.00 -19.04 -7.38
CA ALA A 16 -3.60 -18.43 -6.12
C ALA A 16 -3.15 -19.46 -5.09
N GLN A 17 -3.86 -20.60 -4.97
CA GLN A 17 -3.47 -21.70 -4.07
C GLN A 17 -2.11 -22.29 -4.45
N ASP A 18 -1.88 -22.54 -5.74
CA ASP A 18 -0.64 -23.11 -6.26
C ASP A 18 0.54 -22.12 -6.14
N PHE A 19 0.25 -20.82 -6.25
CA PHE A 19 1.25 -19.75 -6.11
C PHE A 19 1.66 -19.47 -4.65
N HIS A 20 0.78 -19.75 -3.69
CA HIS A 20 1.05 -19.50 -2.29
C HIS A 20 2.21 -20.33 -1.77
N LYS A 21 3.19 -19.67 -1.11
CA LYS A 21 4.37 -20.32 -0.54
C LYS A 21 4.65 -19.78 0.87
N GLY A 22 5.02 -20.68 1.78
CA GLY A 22 5.39 -20.33 3.16
C GLY A 22 4.23 -19.86 4.03
N LYS A 23 4.37 -19.93 5.34
CA LYS A 23 3.38 -19.46 6.32
C LYS A 23 3.61 -18.01 6.75
N VAL A 24 4.87 -17.64 7.00
CA VAL A 24 5.28 -16.34 7.53
C VAL A 24 6.54 -15.90 6.81
N ARG A 25 6.67 -14.60 6.59
CA ARG A 25 7.91 -14.00 6.08
C ARG A 25 9.04 -14.14 7.09
N HIS A 26 10.25 -14.40 6.63
CA HIS A 26 11.43 -14.35 7.48
C HIS A 26 11.63 -12.93 8.04
N ARG A 27 12.02 -12.86 9.29
CA ARG A 27 12.39 -11.60 9.92
C ARG A 27 13.70 -11.08 9.35
N ASN A 28 13.86 -9.77 9.32
CA ASN A 28 15.12 -9.15 8.95
C ASN A 28 16.20 -9.57 9.98
N LYS A 29 17.25 -10.23 9.48
CA LYS A 29 18.35 -10.74 10.32
C LYS A 29 19.11 -9.63 11.00
N ASP A 30 19.25 -8.46 10.36
CA ASP A 30 19.98 -7.33 10.93
C ASP A 30 19.23 -6.70 12.12
N ILE A 31 17.89 -6.62 12.05
CA ILE A 31 17.09 -6.26 13.22
C ILE A 31 17.27 -7.25 14.36
N GLY A 32 17.35 -8.55 14.05
CA GLY A 32 17.63 -9.57 15.05
C GLY A 32 18.96 -9.32 15.77
N ARG A 33 20.03 -9.05 15.01
CA ARG A 33 21.37 -8.72 15.54
C ARG A 33 21.35 -7.44 16.40
N LEU A 34 20.68 -6.38 15.92
CA LEU A 34 20.57 -5.13 16.66
C LEU A 34 19.78 -5.31 17.98
N ASN A 35 18.68 -6.05 17.95
CA ASN A 35 17.91 -6.34 19.16
C ASN A 35 18.71 -7.14 20.19
N ASN A 36 19.46 -8.14 19.75
CA ASN A 36 20.35 -8.92 20.63
C ASN A 36 21.42 -8.03 21.27
N ARG A 37 22.01 -7.11 20.48
CA ARG A 37 23.00 -6.16 21.02
C ARG A 37 22.37 -5.21 22.04
N VAL A 38 21.19 -4.67 21.76
CA VAL A 38 20.44 -3.81 22.70
C VAL A 38 20.12 -4.57 24.00
N HIS A 39 19.68 -5.82 23.87
CA HIS A 39 19.40 -6.66 25.05
C HIS A 39 20.67 -6.90 25.88
N TYR A 40 21.78 -7.24 25.24
CA TYR A 40 23.08 -7.42 25.89
C TYR A 40 23.53 -6.16 26.63
N LEU A 41 23.49 -4.99 25.96
CA LEU A 41 23.87 -3.72 26.59
C LEU A 41 23.01 -3.40 27.81
N LYS A 42 21.69 -3.56 27.70
CA LYS A 42 20.76 -3.34 28.81
C LYS A 42 21.00 -4.26 29.99
N LYS A 43 21.44 -5.50 29.75
CA LYS A 43 21.84 -6.42 30.82
C LYS A 43 23.13 -5.96 31.49
N ARG A 44 24.16 -5.62 30.69
CA ARG A 44 25.46 -5.13 31.20
C ARG A 44 25.34 -3.83 31.97
N MET A 45 24.47 -2.92 31.59
CA MET A 45 24.24 -1.66 32.30
C MET A 45 23.78 -1.83 33.75
N LYS A 46 23.24 -2.99 34.10
CA LYS A 46 22.85 -3.27 35.50
C LYS A 46 24.05 -3.63 36.43
N GLU A 47 25.17 -4.00 35.81
CA GLU A 47 26.37 -4.49 36.51
C GLU A 47 27.50 -3.42 36.51
N VAL A 48 27.37 -2.35 35.69
CA VAL A 48 28.39 -1.32 35.56
C VAL A 48 28.08 -0.16 36.51
N THR A 49 29.06 0.20 37.32
CA THR A 49 29.02 1.32 38.29
C THR A 49 29.70 2.59 37.76
N ASP A 50 30.54 2.46 36.73
CA ASP A 50 31.26 3.57 36.08
C ASP A 50 30.27 4.42 35.27
N VAL A 51 30.16 5.70 35.67
CA VAL A 51 29.18 6.65 35.07
C VAL A 51 29.44 6.90 33.60
N ASP A 52 30.69 7.12 33.19
CA ASP A 52 31.05 7.45 31.81
C ASP A 52 30.77 6.26 30.88
N LYS A 53 31.10 5.03 31.31
CA LYS A 53 30.78 3.80 30.58
C LYS A 53 29.26 3.58 30.48
N LEU A 54 28.53 3.92 31.54
CA LEU A 54 27.08 3.79 31.56
C LEU A 54 26.41 4.73 30.57
N GLU A 55 26.94 5.97 30.44
CA GLU A 55 26.42 6.95 29.52
C GLU A 55 26.71 6.57 28.05
N ALA A 56 27.93 6.12 27.77
CA ALA A 56 28.30 5.61 26.44
C ALA A 56 27.40 4.40 26.03
N MET A 57 27.12 3.48 26.96
CA MET A 57 26.21 2.35 26.71
C MET A 57 24.77 2.80 26.47
N ARG A 58 24.27 3.81 27.17
CA ARG A 58 22.94 4.40 26.94
C ARG A 58 22.83 5.02 25.57
N GLU A 59 23.87 5.72 25.13
CA GLU A 59 23.91 6.32 23.80
C GLU A 59 23.95 5.24 22.71
N GLU A 60 24.76 4.19 22.86
CA GLU A 60 24.78 3.07 21.92
C GLU A 60 23.41 2.39 21.82
N VAL A 61 22.72 2.17 22.94
CA VAL A 61 21.36 1.62 22.96
C VAL A 61 20.39 2.53 22.19
N ARG A 62 20.43 3.85 22.42
CA ARG A 62 19.58 4.82 21.74
C ARG A 62 19.80 4.80 20.23
N ASN A 63 21.06 4.83 19.80
CA ASN A 63 21.44 4.81 18.39
C ASN A 63 20.97 3.52 17.69
N LYS A 64 21.15 2.36 18.33
CA LYS A 64 20.68 1.08 17.77
C LYS A 64 19.15 0.97 17.73
N GLN A 65 18.47 1.49 18.73
CA GLN A 65 17.01 1.53 18.72
C GLN A 65 16.48 2.43 17.61
N GLN A 66 17.14 3.57 17.34
CA GLN A 66 16.80 4.45 16.22
C GLN A 66 17.04 3.76 14.87
N GLN A 67 18.17 3.06 14.70
CA GLN A 67 18.43 2.23 13.51
C GLN A 67 17.34 1.17 13.29
N ILE A 68 16.93 0.46 14.35
CA ILE A 68 15.85 -0.53 14.26
C ILE A 68 14.55 0.11 13.74
N LEU A 69 14.26 1.35 14.11
CA LEU A 69 13.04 2.05 13.67
C LEU A 69 13.05 2.39 12.17
N THR A 70 14.21 2.53 11.55
CA THR A 70 14.32 2.84 10.11
C THR A 70 14.38 1.62 9.21
N MET A 71 14.47 0.41 9.76
CA MET A 71 14.62 -0.83 8.99
C MET A 71 13.30 -1.60 8.87
N PRO A 72 13.04 -2.29 7.73
CA PRO A 72 11.86 -3.15 7.59
C PRO A 72 11.96 -4.35 8.54
N SER A 73 10.85 -4.69 9.23
CA SER A 73 10.82 -5.80 10.19
C SER A 73 10.91 -7.19 9.56
N GLY A 74 10.43 -7.33 8.33
CA GLY A 74 10.49 -8.55 7.54
C GLY A 74 11.35 -8.38 6.31
N ASN A 75 11.73 -9.48 5.70
CA ASN A 75 12.36 -9.46 4.39
C ASN A 75 11.26 -9.28 3.32
N ASP A 76 11.22 -8.10 2.69
CA ASP A 76 10.21 -7.77 1.67
C ASP A 76 10.31 -8.68 0.44
N MET A 77 11.53 -9.13 0.10
CA MET A 77 11.82 -10.01 -1.04
C MET A 77 12.13 -11.47 -0.63
N ASP A 78 11.46 -11.94 0.43
CA ASP A 78 11.64 -13.32 0.89
C ASP A 78 11.16 -14.32 -0.18
N GLU A 79 12.08 -15.07 -0.76
CA GLU A 79 11.80 -16.07 -1.79
C GLU A 79 10.93 -17.23 -1.29
N ASN A 80 10.89 -17.44 0.01
CA ASN A 80 10.09 -18.49 0.66
C ASN A 80 8.69 -18.02 1.06
N PHE A 81 8.32 -16.78 0.70
CA PHE A 81 6.98 -16.26 0.98
C PHE A 81 6.36 -15.64 -0.26
N ARG A 82 5.32 -16.26 -0.78
CA ARG A 82 4.56 -15.79 -1.94
C ARG A 82 3.07 -15.78 -1.62
N ARG A 83 2.39 -14.73 -2.09
CA ARG A 83 0.94 -14.60 -2.00
C ARG A 83 0.38 -14.00 -3.29
N LEU A 84 -0.76 -14.48 -3.69
CA LEU A 84 -1.57 -13.94 -4.75
C LEU A 84 -3.00 -13.81 -4.26
N ASN A 85 -3.55 -12.62 -4.34
CA ASN A 85 -4.95 -12.35 -4.07
C ASN A 85 -5.59 -11.79 -5.34
N TYR A 86 -6.81 -12.20 -5.58
CA TYR A 86 -7.58 -11.85 -6.75
C TYR A 86 -8.94 -11.32 -6.34
N VAL A 87 -9.37 -10.24 -6.98
CA VAL A 87 -10.70 -9.68 -6.85
C VAL A 87 -11.19 -9.24 -8.22
N ARG A 88 -12.46 -9.47 -8.51
CA ARG A 88 -13.11 -9.07 -9.75
C ARG A 88 -14.44 -8.39 -9.48
N TYR A 89 -14.74 -7.39 -10.28
CA TYR A 89 -16.04 -6.76 -10.36
C TYR A 89 -16.43 -6.62 -11.83
N ALA A 90 -17.47 -7.35 -12.24
CA ALA A 90 -17.86 -7.48 -13.65
C ALA A 90 -16.67 -7.92 -14.54
N ASP A 91 -16.24 -7.06 -15.46
CA ASP A 91 -15.14 -7.33 -16.38
C ASP A 91 -13.79 -6.83 -15.84
N ASP A 92 -13.80 -5.98 -14.82
CA ASP A 92 -12.59 -5.46 -14.21
C ASP A 92 -12.07 -6.41 -13.12
N PHE A 93 -10.76 -6.63 -13.07
CA PHE A 93 -10.13 -7.42 -12.03
C PHE A 93 -8.80 -6.81 -11.56
N LEU A 94 -8.46 -7.11 -10.31
CA LEU A 94 -7.21 -6.73 -9.69
C LEU A 94 -6.53 -7.97 -9.09
N ILE A 95 -5.23 -8.11 -9.34
CA ILE A 95 -4.40 -9.17 -8.79
C ILE A 95 -3.30 -8.54 -7.95
N GLY A 96 -3.34 -8.79 -6.63
CA GLY A 96 -2.29 -8.38 -5.71
C GLY A 96 -1.27 -9.52 -5.54
N VAL A 97 0.00 -9.25 -5.81
CA VAL A 97 1.06 -10.25 -5.76
C VAL A 97 2.14 -9.86 -4.76
N ILE A 98 2.51 -10.77 -3.90
CA ILE A 98 3.76 -10.72 -3.13
C ILE A 98 4.76 -11.63 -3.87
N GLY A 99 5.59 -11.01 -4.70
CA GLY A 99 6.54 -11.67 -5.58
C GLY A 99 7.43 -10.68 -6.30
N ASN A 100 8.29 -11.16 -7.18
CA ASN A 100 9.14 -10.32 -8.01
C ASN A 100 8.41 -9.93 -9.33
N LYS A 101 9.01 -9.01 -10.09
CA LYS A 101 8.43 -8.51 -11.34
C LYS A 101 8.29 -9.63 -12.39
N ALA A 102 9.28 -10.53 -12.49
CA ALA A 102 9.23 -11.64 -13.44
C ALA A 102 8.09 -12.61 -13.14
N GLU A 103 7.79 -12.86 -11.86
CA GLU A 103 6.62 -13.65 -11.44
C GLU A 103 5.31 -12.94 -11.85
N CYS A 104 5.21 -11.62 -11.71
CA CYS A 104 4.05 -10.86 -12.15
C CYS A 104 3.87 -10.90 -13.68
N GLU A 105 4.95 -10.81 -14.45
CA GLU A 105 4.93 -10.93 -15.90
C GLU A 105 4.46 -12.33 -16.34
N LYS A 106 4.94 -13.37 -15.66
CA LYS A 106 4.45 -14.74 -15.89
C LYS A 106 2.97 -14.88 -15.58
N ILE A 107 2.49 -14.36 -14.44
CA ILE A 107 1.06 -14.37 -14.09
C ILE A 107 0.24 -13.66 -15.18
N LYS A 108 0.69 -12.49 -15.65
CA LYS A 108 0.01 -11.77 -16.74
C LYS A 108 -0.06 -12.61 -18.02
N ALA A 109 1.03 -13.28 -18.40
CA ALA A 109 1.07 -14.15 -19.58
C ALA A 109 0.12 -15.35 -19.43
N ASP A 110 0.14 -16.03 -18.29
CA ASP A 110 -0.70 -17.20 -18.00
C ASP A 110 -2.19 -16.83 -18.01
N VAL A 111 -2.55 -15.67 -17.43
CA VAL A 111 -3.91 -15.13 -17.45
C VAL A 111 -4.35 -14.79 -18.88
N THR A 112 -3.49 -14.11 -19.65
CA THR A 112 -3.78 -13.79 -21.06
C THR A 112 -4.04 -15.05 -21.86
N GLN A 113 -3.19 -16.05 -21.70
CA GLN A 113 -3.33 -17.33 -22.39
C GLN A 113 -4.63 -18.07 -22.01
N PHE A 114 -4.98 -18.06 -20.73
CA PHE A 114 -6.24 -18.66 -20.26
C PHE A 114 -7.45 -17.96 -20.87
N MET A 115 -7.48 -16.62 -20.84
CA MET A 115 -8.57 -15.82 -21.42
C MET A 115 -8.76 -16.12 -22.91
N GLN A 116 -7.66 -16.13 -23.67
CA GLN A 116 -7.73 -16.42 -25.12
C GLN A 116 -8.12 -17.86 -25.41
N LYS A 117 -7.45 -18.85 -24.79
CA LYS A 117 -7.65 -20.28 -25.13
C LYS A 117 -8.95 -20.85 -24.59
N LYS A 118 -9.31 -20.53 -23.35
CA LYS A 118 -10.45 -21.12 -22.65
C LYS A 118 -11.74 -20.31 -22.74
N LEU A 119 -11.61 -18.98 -22.75
CA LEU A 119 -12.77 -18.09 -22.76
C LEU A 119 -12.97 -17.37 -24.10
N LYS A 120 -12.01 -17.48 -25.03
CA LYS A 120 -12.06 -16.77 -26.33
C LYS A 120 -12.25 -15.25 -26.17
N LEU A 121 -11.66 -14.71 -25.09
CA LEU A 121 -11.68 -13.29 -24.78
C LEU A 121 -10.28 -12.71 -24.93
N GLU A 122 -10.22 -11.50 -25.45
CA GLU A 122 -8.98 -10.73 -25.55
C GLU A 122 -8.84 -9.77 -24.37
N MET A 123 -7.67 -9.77 -23.74
CA MET A 123 -7.32 -8.81 -22.71
C MET A 123 -6.74 -7.54 -23.33
N SER A 124 -7.25 -6.38 -22.91
CA SER A 124 -6.65 -5.09 -23.30
C SER A 124 -5.26 -4.97 -22.68
N GLN A 125 -4.22 -5.01 -23.51
CA GLN A 125 -2.84 -4.88 -23.09
C GLN A 125 -2.53 -3.50 -22.50
N GLU A 126 -3.18 -2.46 -23.04
CA GLU A 126 -3.04 -1.06 -22.57
C GLU A 126 -3.61 -0.86 -21.17
N LYS A 127 -4.68 -1.58 -20.82
CA LYS A 127 -5.33 -1.46 -19.51
C LYS A 127 -4.76 -2.46 -18.48
N THR A 128 -4.13 -3.54 -18.93
CA THR A 128 -3.58 -4.57 -18.04
C THR A 128 -2.12 -4.24 -17.73
N LEU A 129 -1.90 -3.46 -16.69
CA LEU A 129 -0.59 -2.97 -16.26
C LEU A 129 -0.07 -3.76 -15.08
N ILE A 130 1.25 -3.89 -14.98
CA ILE A 130 1.95 -4.36 -13.78
C ILE A 130 2.47 -3.11 -13.08
N THR A 131 1.90 -2.82 -11.92
CA THR A 131 2.22 -1.62 -11.14
C THR A 131 2.89 -2.02 -9.84
N ASN A 132 3.94 -1.29 -9.43
CA ASN A 132 4.53 -1.50 -8.12
C ASN A 132 3.48 -1.15 -7.04
N ALA A 133 3.40 -1.94 -5.98
CA ALA A 133 2.43 -1.74 -4.91
C ALA A 133 2.56 -0.40 -4.17
N GLN A 134 3.70 0.30 -4.28
CA GLN A 134 3.89 1.66 -3.75
C GLN A 134 3.33 2.72 -4.69
N ASP A 135 3.25 2.43 -5.98
CA ASP A 135 2.60 3.26 -6.96
C ASP A 135 1.11 2.96 -6.96
N SER A 136 0.31 3.91 -7.47
CA SER A 136 -1.15 3.73 -7.48
C SER A 136 -1.61 2.90 -8.67
N ALA A 137 -2.33 1.82 -8.39
CA ALA A 137 -3.08 1.06 -9.39
C ALA A 137 -4.54 1.55 -9.43
N LYS A 138 -5.05 1.86 -10.61
CA LYS A 138 -6.45 2.29 -10.79
C LYS A 138 -7.38 1.08 -10.84
N PHE A 139 -8.41 1.05 -9.99
CA PHE A 139 -9.44 0.02 -10.00
C PHE A 139 -10.77 0.60 -9.51
N LEU A 140 -11.84 0.48 -10.30
CA LEU A 140 -13.20 0.96 -10.00
C LEU A 140 -13.27 2.44 -9.57
N GLY A 141 -12.45 3.30 -10.16
CA GLY A 141 -12.40 4.73 -9.82
C GLY A 141 -11.58 5.07 -8.59
N TYR A 142 -10.99 4.06 -7.94
CA TYR A 142 -10.04 4.22 -6.84
C TYR A 142 -8.60 4.05 -7.32
N GLU A 143 -7.71 4.72 -6.63
CA GLU A 143 -6.27 4.52 -6.68
C GLU A 143 -5.86 3.69 -5.47
N ILE A 144 -5.31 2.50 -5.73
CA ILE A 144 -4.97 1.52 -4.71
C ILE A 144 -3.46 1.45 -4.60
N SER A 145 -2.93 1.66 -3.41
CA SER A 145 -1.52 1.51 -3.11
C SER A 145 -1.30 0.82 -1.77
N VAL A 146 -0.08 0.39 -1.52
CA VAL A 146 0.31 -0.24 -0.25
C VAL A 146 1.30 0.67 0.46
N ARG A 147 0.97 1.05 1.69
CA ARG A 147 1.86 1.90 2.50
C ARG A 147 3.20 1.23 2.74
N LYS A 148 4.25 1.93 2.37
CA LYS A 148 5.62 1.63 2.76
C LYS A 148 6.26 2.93 3.25
N ASP A 149 6.25 3.10 4.55
CA ASP A 149 6.68 4.32 5.22
C ASP A 149 7.60 3.93 6.39
N TYR A 150 8.75 4.55 6.45
CA TYR A 150 9.74 4.34 7.51
C TYR A 150 9.72 5.46 8.55
N THR A 151 8.75 6.37 8.48
CA THR A 151 8.53 7.38 9.51
C THR A 151 8.09 6.75 10.82
N THR A 152 8.27 7.49 11.90
CA THR A 152 7.91 7.07 13.24
C THR A 152 6.76 7.90 13.76
N GLN A 153 5.97 7.32 14.64
CA GLN A 153 4.89 7.99 15.37
C GLN A 153 5.01 7.71 16.85
N LYS A 154 4.54 8.62 17.67
CA LYS A 154 4.40 8.39 19.11
C LYS A 154 3.06 7.70 19.40
N ASN A 155 3.09 6.67 20.23
CA ASN A 155 1.86 6.05 20.74
C ASN A 155 1.28 6.87 21.91
N ALA A 156 0.13 6.46 22.42
CA ALA A 156 -0.53 7.11 23.56
C ALA A 156 0.35 7.18 24.84
N ARG A 157 1.36 6.31 24.94
CA ARG A 157 2.32 6.28 26.06
C ARG A 157 3.58 7.12 25.78
N GLY A 158 3.63 7.88 24.68
CA GLY A 158 4.79 8.69 24.28
C GLY A 158 5.95 7.88 23.67
N GLU A 159 5.84 6.56 23.52
CA GLU A 159 6.88 5.72 22.95
C GLU A 159 6.92 5.89 21.42
N THR A 160 8.12 6.05 20.87
CA THR A 160 8.32 6.12 19.43
C THR A 160 8.20 4.74 18.81
N ARG A 161 7.31 4.60 17.85
CA ARG A 161 7.09 3.35 17.09
C ARG A 161 7.08 3.64 15.59
N ARG A 162 7.42 2.64 14.81
CA ARG A 162 7.25 2.70 13.34
C ARG A 162 5.79 2.73 12.95
N HIS A 163 5.51 3.38 11.82
CA HIS A 163 4.26 3.16 11.13
C HIS A 163 4.11 1.70 10.71
N ARG A 164 2.86 1.23 10.70
CA ARG A 164 2.55 -0.12 10.25
C ARG A 164 2.57 -0.14 8.72
N ASN A 165 3.53 -0.83 8.13
CA ASN A 165 3.63 -1.06 6.69
C ASN A 165 2.72 -2.20 6.24
N GLY A 166 2.42 -2.23 4.93
CA GLY A 166 1.59 -3.26 4.32
C GLY A 166 0.09 -2.99 4.38
N ASN A 167 -0.34 -1.86 4.95
CA ASN A 167 -1.75 -1.46 4.87
C ASN A 167 -2.08 -1.02 3.44
N VAL A 168 -3.20 -1.51 2.93
CA VAL A 168 -3.77 -1.05 1.67
C VAL A 168 -4.39 0.33 1.88
N ILE A 169 -4.04 1.26 1.01
CA ILE A 169 -4.56 2.62 0.98
C ILE A 169 -5.45 2.74 -0.25
N LEU A 170 -6.66 3.25 -0.04
CA LEU A 170 -7.61 3.54 -1.09
C LEU A 170 -7.84 5.04 -1.15
N HIS A 171 -7.54 5.63 -2.30
CA HIS A 171 -7.89 7.01 -2.59
C HIS A 171 -8.87 7.06 -3.75
N VAL A 172 -9.86 7.94 -3.67
CA VAL A 172 -10.68 8.24 -4.84
C VAL A 172 -9.80 8.99 -5.83
N SER A 173 -9.77 8.54 -7.09
CA SER A 173 -8.97 9.21 -8.12
C SER A 173 -9.36 10.68 -8.25
N ARG A 174 -8.36 11.55 -8.30
CA ARG A 174 -8.57 13.01 -8.46
C ARG A 174 -9.41 13.34 -9.70
N GLU A 175 -9.28 12.56 -10.76
CA GLU A 175 -10.06 12.70 -11.99
C GLU A 175 -11.55 12.43 -11.73
N VAL A 176 -11.87 11.39 -10.94
CA VAL A 176 -13.25 11.03 -10.58
C VAL A 176 -13.86 12.12 -9.69
N ILE A 177 -13.10 12.61 -8.70
CA ILE A 177 -13.55 13.73 -7.84
C ILE A 177 -13.83 14.97 -8.70
N LYS A 178 -12.88 15.35 -9.57
CA LYS A 178 -13.03 16.49 -10.48
C LYS A 178 -14.29 16.36 -11.34
N LYS A 179 -14.44 15.22 -12.01
CA LYS A 179 -15.60 14.95 -12.87
C LYS A 179 -16.92 15.05 -12.10
N LYS A 180 -16.94 14.49 -10.90
CA LYS A 180 -18.14 14.51 -10.06
C LYS A 180 -18.48 15.92 -9.56
N LEU A 181 -17.49 16.66 -9.07
CA LEU A 181 -17.71 18.04 -8.61
C LEU A 181 -18.12 19.00 -9.73
N LEU A 182 -17.57 18.82 -10.94
CA LEU A 182 -17.98 19.56 -12.13
C LEU A 182 -19.43 19.21 -12.53
N SER A 183 -19.78 17.92 -12.51
CA SER A 183 -21.15 17.50 -12.86
C SER A 183 -22.23 17.97 -11.87
N LEU A 184 -21.82 18.22 -10.62
CA LEU A 184 -22.68 18.79 -9.59
C LEU A 184 -22.64 20.32 -9.56
N GLU A 185 -21.89 20.94 -10.48
CA GLU A 185 -21.64 22.39 -10.50
C GLU A 185 -21.10 22.96 -9.18
N ALA A 186 -20.45 22.11 -8.38
CA ALA A 186 -19.95 22.48 -7.05
C ALA A 186 -18.58 23.19 -7.12
N MET A 187 -17.90 23.14 -8.27
CA MET A 187 -16.60 23.79 -8.43
C MET A 187 -16.37 24.30 -9.86
N ASN A 188 -15.44 25.24 -9.95
CA ASN A 188 -14.84 25.71 -11.22
C ASN A 188 -13.37 25.31 -11.26
N VAL A 189 -12.86 25.01 -12.45
CA VAL A 189 -11.43 24.76 -12.68
C VAL A 189 -10.86 25.92 -13.47
N LYS A 190 -9.81 26.55 -12.97
CA LYS A 190 -9.06 27.60 -13.66
C LYS A 190 -7.62 27.17 -13.80
N THR A 191 -6.98 27.50 -14.92
CA THR A 191 -5.54 27.29 -15.08
C THR A 191 -4.82 28.56 -14.62
N GLN A 192 -3.95 28.42 -13.62
CA GLN A 192 -3.12 29.51 -13.11
C GLN A 192 -1.66 29.05 -13.10
N ASN A 193 -0.79 29.78 -13.78
CA ASN A 193 0.63 29.42 -13.93
C ASN A 193 0.87 27.98 -14.43
N GLY A 194 0.08 27.53 -15.43
CA GLY A 194 0.19 26.18 -15.97
C GLY A 194 -0.35 25.05 -15.09
N LYS A 195 -0.88 25.37 -13.91
CA LYS A 195 -1.46 24.40 -12.96
C LYS A 195 -2.97 24.57 -12.84
N GLU A 196 -3.68 23.46 -12.74
CA GLU A 196 -5.12 23.47 -12.46
C GLU A 196 -5.37 23.87 -11.00
N VAL A 197 -6.14 24.92 -10.81
CA VAL A 197 -6.62 25.37 -9.50
C VAL A 197 -8.13 25.14 -9.43
N TRP A 198 -8.55 24.41 -8.44
CA TRP A 198 -9.95 24.13 -8.16
C TRP A 198 -10.49 25.18 -7.20
N ARG A 199 -11.62 25.77 -7.53
CA ARG A 199 -12.32 26.73 -6.68
C ARG A 199 -13.74 26.27 -6.45
N SER A 200 -14.20 26.30 -5.22
CA SER A 200 -15.61 26.05 -4.89
C SER A 200 -16.48 27.06 -5.60
N LYS A 201 -17.61 26.60 -6.12
CA LYS A 201 -18.68 27.46 -6.59
C LYS A 201 -19.72 27.51 -5.48
N GLY A 202 -19.77 28.63 -4.77
CA GLY A 202 -20.74 28.85 -3.72
C GLY A 202 -22.16 28.61 -4.25
N ARG A 203 -23.02 28.01 -3.44
CA ARG A 203 -24.46 27.93 -3.72
C ARG A 203 -25.14 28.96 -2.83
N THR A 204 -25.88 29.85 -3.46
CA THR A 204 -26.79 30.76 -2.76
C THR A 204 -28.11 30.04 -2.60
N TYR A 205 -28.70 30.02 -1.40
CA TYR A 205 -30.05 29.56 -1.13
C TYR A 205 -30.77 30.59 -0.27
N LEU A 206 -32.07 30.57 -0.35
CA LEU A 206 -32.92 31.47 0.44
C LEU A 206 -33.26 30.83 1.78
N ILE A 207 -32.94 31.52 2.87
CA ILE A 207 -33.48 31.23 4.20
C ILE A 207 -34.37 32.41 4.55
N ASP A 208 -35.59 32.17 4.87
CA ASP A 208 -36.59 33.20 5.20
C ASP A 208 -36.72 34.32 4.12
N ASN A 209 -36.62 33.91 2.84
CA ASN A 209 -36.64 34.81 1.67
C ASN A 209 -35.42 35.76 1.53
N GLU A 210 -34.37 35.57 2.32
CA GLU A 210 -33.11 36.29 2.16
C GLU A 210 -32.05 35.40 1.56
N PRO A 211 -31.22 35.88 0.58
CA PRO A 211 -30.14 35.12 0.02
C PRO A 211 -29.01 34.88 1.05
N GLN A 212 -28.61 33.63 1.21
CA GLN A 212 -27.53 33.23 2.09
C GLN A 212 -26.45 32.51 1.26
N ASP A 213 -25.19 32.90 1.42
CA ASP A 213 -24.07 32.23 0.76
C ASP A 213 -23.51 31.11 1.64
N ILE A 214 -23.52 29.90 1.12
CA ILE A 214 -22.81 28.77 1.75
C ILE A 214 -21.36 28.82 1.27
N VAL A 215 -20.43 29.08 2.17
CA VAL A 215 -19.00 29.05 1.94
C VAL A 215 -18.48 27.60 2.00
#